data_06892ce774aee251f706c445bde70812
#
_entry.id   06892ce774aee251f706c445bde70812
#
_cell.length_a   1.000
_cell.length_b   1.000
_cell.length_c   1.000
_cell.angle_alpha   90.00
_cell.angle_beta   90.00
_cell.angle_gamma   90.00
#
_symmetry.space_group_name_H-M   'P 1'
#
loop_
_entity.id
_entity.type
_entity.pdbx_description
1 polymer ?
#
loop_
_entity_poly.entity_id
_entity_poly.type
_entity_poly.pdbx_seq_one_letter_code
_entity_poly.pdbx_strand_id
1 'polypeptide(L)'
;MTATLVAKDLAGGHANRTLFSSLSFTVSPGDVIGVVGANGAGKSTLLRLLAGVDVPLGGTVSSAPDGAFIGWLPQEHERIDGETIEAYLARRTGCAAATEAMESTAEALGSGAPGADDAYAAAFEHWMASGAADLEDRAPATLAELGFTLPTETLMTALSGGQVARVALAALLLSRFDLVLLDEPTNDLDLAGLERLESFVSSLRTGVVLVSHDREFLARCVTRIVELDLAQNQVAVYDGGYDSYLEERAIARRHAREAYDEFADKKADLVSRARTQREWSSQGVRNAMKKNPDNDKLRRKASNESSEKQAQKVRQMESRIKRLDEVAEPRKEWVLQFEIAAAPRSSTVVSTLNEVSITRGEFTFGPVSAQVNAGDRIGITGPNGAGKSTLLKLLLGHLAPDSGSATLGSSVAIGEIDQARSHLDEDTALGDGFELAVPQMNPAEARTLLAKFGLKAHQAASLVRDLSPGERTRAGLALLQARGVNLLVLDEPTNHLDLPAIEQLEEALESYEGALLLVTHDRRLLDNVRLDARWHVEAGKVRLGINS
;
A
#
# COMPACT_ATOMS: atom_id res chain seq x y z
N MET A 1 2.19 30.41 -10.30
CA MET A 1 1.00 30.39 -11.20
C MET A 1 0.27 29.09 -10.93
N THR A 2 -1.00 28.97 -11.23
CA THR A 2 -1.75 27.71 -11.03
C THR A 2 -1.96 27.07 -12.39
N ALA A 3 -1.65 25.78 -12.52
CA ALA A 3 -1.81 25.03 -13.77
C ALA A 3 -2.93 24.00 -13.66
N THR A 4 -3.51 23.65 -14.81
CA THR A 4 -4.42 22.52 -14.97
C THR A 4 -3.70 21.42 -15.74
N LEU A 5 -3.76 20.17 -15.26
CA LEU A 5 -3.22 18.99 -15.93
C LEU A 5 -4.36 18.12 -16.43
N VAL A 6 -4.29 17.70 -17.70
CA VAL A 6 -5.29 16.84 -18.33
C VAL A 6 -4.64 15.55 -18.79
N ALA A 7 -5.08 14.44 -18.21
CA ALA A 7 -4.80 13.10 -18.70
C ALA A 7 -5.99 12.62 -19.54
N LYS A 8 -5.74 12.20 -20.79
CA LYS A 8 -6.79 11.74 -21.70
C LYS A 8 -6.45 10.36 -22.27
N ASP A 9 -7.34 9.39 -22.04
CA ASP A 9 -7.23 8.01 -22.51
C ASP A 9 -5.86 7.36 -22.19
N LEU A 10 -5.29 7.75 -21.04
CA LEU A 10 -3.93 7.40 -20.64
C LEU A 10 -3.81 5.90 -20.40
N ALA A 11 -2.77 5.30 -20.96
CA ALA A 11 -2.36 3.93 -20.71
C ALA A 11 -0.90 3.88 -20.24
N GLY A 12 -0.67 3.15 -19.15
CA GLY A 12 0.65 2.99 -18.56
C GLY A 12 1.02 1.54 -18.29
N GLY A 13 2.32 1.27 -18.28
CA GLY A 13 2.85 -0.07 -18.02
C GLY A 13 4.35 -0.16 -18.27
N HIS A 14 4.91 -1.35 -18.05
CA HIS A 14 6.32 -1.63 -18.27
C HIS A 14 6.50 -2.73 -19.29
N ALA A 15 7.35 -2.51 -20.28
CA ALA A 15 7.68 -3.44 -21.36
C ALA A 15 6.39 -4.01 -22.03
N ASN A 16 6.09 -5.28 -21.84
CA ASN A 16 4.95 -5.96 -22.47
C ASN A 16 3.71 -6.07 -21.56
N ARG A 17 3.71 -5.42 -20.38
CA ARG A 17 2.59 -5.49 -19.43
C ARG A 17 1.93 -4.12 -19.28
N THR A 18 0.69 -4.00 -19.74
CA THR A 18 -0.17 -2.85 -19.44
C THR A 18 -0.69 -2.99 -18.01
N LEU A 19 -0.51 -1.95 -17.20
CA LEU A 19 -0.98 -1.88 -15.81
C LEU A 19 -2.36 -1.25 -15.74
N PHE A 20 -2.59 -0.21 -16.53
CA PHE A 20 -3.89 0.44 -16.66
C PHE A 20 -4.05 1.03 -18.07
N SER A 21 -5.29 1.26 -18.49
CA SER A 21 -5.65 1.83 -19.79
C SER A 21 -6.91 2.67 -19.68
N SER A 22 -7.10 3.57 -20.66
CA SER A 22 -8.30 4.42 -20.80
C SER A 22 -8.57 5.31 -19.58
N LEU A 23 -7.51 5.72 -18.85
CA LEU A 23 -7.63 6.65 -17.74
C LEU A 23 -7.77 8.07 -18.24
N SER A 24 -8.87 8.74 -17.88
CA SER A 24 -9.09 10.15 -18.21
C SER A 24 -9.54 10.93 -16.98
N PHE A 25 -8.79 11.96 -16.62
CA PHE A 25 -9.14 12.88 -15.53
C PHE A 25 -8.42 14.21 -15.70
N THR A 26 -8.91 15.21 -14.98
CA THR A 26 -8.32 16.56 -14.95
C THR A 26 -7.96 16.92 -13.52
N VAL A 27 -6.80 17.52 -13.34
CA VAL A 27 -6.35 18.10 -12.08
C VAL A 27 -6.42 19.62 -12.23
N SER A 28 -7.32 20.24 -11.49
CA SER A 28 -7.51 21.70 -11.49
C SER A 28 -6.85 22.33 -10.25
N PRO A 29 -6.58 23.63 -10.26
CA PRO A 29 -6.11 24.34 -9.06
C PRO A 29 -7.06 24.12 -7.87
N GLY A 30 -6.50 23.70 -6.73
CA GLY A 30 -7.23 23.37 -5.51
C GLY A 30 -7.76 21.93 -5.44
N ASP A 31 -7.64 21.13 -6.52
CA ASP A 31 -7.93 19.70 -6.45
C ASP A 31 -6.82 18.97 -5.69
N VAL A 32 -7.19 18.04 -4.82
CA VAL A 32 -6.28 17.07 -4.21
C VAL A 32 -6.78 15.67 -4.58
N ILE A 33 -6.10 15.04 -5.54
CA ILE A 33 -6.49 13.73 -6.08
C ILE A 33 -5.64 12.64 -5.43
N GLY A 34 -6.28 11.73 -4.69
CA GLY A 34 -5.65 10.54 -4.14
C GLY A 34 -5.65 9.40 -5.16
N VAL A 35 -4.50 8.78 -5.42
CA VAL A 35 -4.39 7.58 -6.25
C VAL A 35 -4.27 6.37 -5.34
N VAL A 36 -5.22 5.47 -5.42
CA VAL A 36 -5.28 4.26 -4.60
C VAL A 36 -5.27 2.99 -5.46
N GLY A 37 -4.88 1.88 -4.89
CA GLY A 37 -4.82 0.59 -5.56
C GLY A 37 -3.81 -0.35 -4.93
N ALA A 38 -3.85 -1.62 -5.31
CA ALA A 38 -2.92 -2.63 -4.83
C ALA A 38 -1.46 -2.31 -5.21
N ASN A 39 -0.52 -2.89 -4.47
CA ASN A 39 0.90 -2.78 -4.83
C ASN A 39 1.12 -3.39 -6.22
N GLY A 40 1.89 -2.68 -7.06
CA GLY A 40 2.12 -3.04 -8.46
C GLY A 40 0.96 -2.68 -9.42
N ALA A 41 -0.08 -1.96 -8.97
CA ALA A 41 -1.17 -1.49 -9.84
C ALA A 41 -0.75 -0.36 -10.80
N GLY A 42 0.44 0.22 -10.62
CA GLY A 42 0.94 1.28 -11.49
C GLY A 42 0.77 2.69 -10.93
N LYS A 43 0.59 2.85 -9.61
CA LYS A 43 0.44 4.15 -8.97
C LYS A 43 1.64 5.07 -9.25
N SER A 44 2.85 4.63 -8.94
CA SER A 44 4.09 5.38 -9.23
C SER A 44 4.32 5.56 -10.74
N THR A 45 3.95 4.57 -11.56
CA THR A 45 3.99 4.70 -13.03
C THR A 45 3.07 5.83 -13.50
N LEU A 46 1.85 5.94 -12.93
CA LEU A 46 0.95 7.04 -13.24
C LEU A 46 1.58 8.40 -12.89
N LEU A 47 2.15 8.54 -11.69
CA LEU A 47 2.82 9.80 -11.31
C LEU A 47 3.99 10.15 -12.23
N ARG A 48 4.80 9.16 -12.66
CA ARG A 48 5.91 9.37 -13.61
C ARG A 48 5.43 9.83 -14.98
N LEU A 49 4.30 9.28 -15.46
CA LEU A 49 3.67 9.72 -16.70
C LEU A 49 3.13 11.16 -16.59
N LEU A 50 2.50 11.50 -15.46
CA LEU A 50 1.99 12.85 -15.21
C LEU A 50 3.13 13.87 -15.05
N ALA A 51 4.28 13.45 -14.50
CA ALA A 51 5.49 14.25 -14.39
C ALA A 51 6.24 14.40 -15.73
N GLY A 52 5.85 13.68 -16.78
CA GLY A 52 6.56 13.68 -18.06
C GLY A 52 7.91 12.96 -18.05
N VAL A 53 8.20 12.17 -17.01
CA VAL A 53 9.44 11.36 -16.88
C VAL A 53 9.37 10.14 -17.80
N ASP A 54 8.20 9.51 -17.87
CA ASP A 54 7.95 8.35 -18.74
C ASP A 54 7.01 8.74 -19.89
N VAL A 55 7.12 7.98 -20.99
CA VAL A 55 6.23 8.14 -22.16
C VAL A 55 5.05 7.17 -22.02
N PRO A 56 3.79 7.64 -22.16
CA PRO A 56 2.62 6.77 -22.06
C PRO A 56 2.57 5.74 -23.20
N LEU A 57 2.04 4.54 -22.91
CA LEU A 57 1.77 3.51 -23.92
C LEU A 57 0.61 3.91 -24.83
N GLY A 58 -0.26 4.80 -24.38
CA GLY A 58 -1.39 5.37 -25.14
C GLY A 58 -1.97 6.57 -24.42
N GLY A 59 -2.71 7.39 -25.15
CA GLY A 59 -3.29 8.62 -24.61
C GLY A 59 -2.28 9.77 -24.54
N THR A 60 -2.66 10.85 -23.84
CA THR A 60 -1.84 12.07 -23.74
C THR A 60 -1.96 12.68 -22.35
N VAL A 61 -0.87 13.34 -21.92
CA VAL A 61 -0.85 14.24 -20.77
C VAL A 61 -0.50 15.64 -21.28
N SER A 62 -1.27 16.63 -20.89
CA SER A 62 -1.05 18.03 -21.27
C SER A 62 -1.28 18.95 -20.08
N SER A 63 -0.55 20.07 -20.03
CA SER A 63 -0.72 21.11 -19.02
C SER A 63 -1.21 22.42 -19.65
N ALA A 64 -1.94 23.20 -18.89
CA ALA A 64 -2.34 24.55 -19.26
C ALA A 64 -2.04 25.50 -18.10
N PRO A 65 -1.12 26.49 -18.24
CA PRO A 65 -0.37 26.80 -19.46
C PRO A 65 0.64 25.72 -19.86
N ASP A 66 1.04 25.74 -21.14
CA ASP A 66 2.13 24.90 -21.62
C ASP A 66 3.43 25.26 -20.88
N GLY A 67 4.18 24.22 -20.44
CA GLY A 67 5.41 24.42 -19.68
C GLY A 67 5.19 24.69 -18.19
N ALA A 68 4.01 24.39 -17.65
CA ALA A 68 3.76 24.44 -16.20
C ALA A 68 4.82 23.64 -15.42
N PHE A 69 5.28 24.21 -14.32
CA PHE A 69 6.32 23.60 -13.48
C PHE A 69 5.71 22.57 -12.53
N ILE A 70 5.90 21.29 -12.89
CA ILE A 70 5.36 20.15 -12.16
C ILE A 70 6.42 19.63 -11.18
N GLY A 71 6.15 19.74 -9.89
CA GLY A 71 6.98 19.14 -8.85
C GLY A 71 6.63 17.68 -8.63
N TRP A 72 7.64 16.82 -8.58
CA TRP A 72 7.45 15.41 -8.28
C TRP A 72 8.34 14.96 -7.13
N LEU A 73 7.72 14.43 -6.05
CA LEU A 73 8.40 13.79 -4.93
C LEU A 73 8.25 12.27 -5.11
N PRO A 74 9.33 11.56 -5.49
CA PRO A 74 9.30 10.09 -5.61
C PRO A 74 9.31 9.42 -4.24
N GLN A 75 8.87 8.16 -4.22
CA GLN A 75 8.83 7.32 -3.03
C GLN A 75 10.21 7.08 -2.42
N GLU A 76 11.22 6.82 -3.24
CA GLU A 76 12.60 6.65 -2.79
C GLU A 76 13.35 7.98 -2.90
N HIS A 77 13.99 8.37 -1.82
CA HIS A 77 14.84 9.56 -1.78
C HIS A 77 16.23 9.19 -2.30
N GLU A 78 16.48 9.56 -3.54
CA GLU A 78 17.80 9.40 -4.14
C GLU A 78 18.85 10.16 -3.32
N ARG A 79 19.88 9.46 -2.88
CA ARG A 79 21.02 10.02 -2.18
C ARG A 79 22.21 10.02 -3.12
N ILE A 80 22.59 11.19 -3.59
CA ILE A 80 23.75 11.35 -4.48
C ILE A 80 25.00 11.47 -3.60
N ASP A 81 26.04 10.71 -3.95
CA ASP A 81 27.30 10.78 -3.22
C ASP A 81 27.91 12.18 -3.30
N GLY A 82 28.27 12.73 -2.14
CA GLY A 82 28.83 14.08 -2.04
C GLY A 82 27.78 15.20 -2.03
N GLU A 83 26.48 14.90 -2.17
CA GLU A 83 25.41 15.90 -2.11
C GLU A 83 25.16 16.35 -0.67
N THR A 84 25.20 17.67 -0.42
CA THR A 84 24.83 18.27 0.87
C THR A 84 23.31 18.46 0.96
N ILE A 85 22.80 18.71 2.17
CA ILE A 85 21.38 19.05 2.38
C ILE A 85 20.98 20.28 1.55
N GLU A 86 21.80 21.31 1.53
CA GLU A 86 21.56 22.52 0.75
C GLU A 86 21.45 22.22 -0.75
N ALA A 87 22.41 21.47 -1.30
CA ALA A 87 22.39 21.05 -2.70
C ALA A 87 21.17 20.18 -3.03
N TYR A 88 20.80 19.26 -2.12
CA TYR A 88 19.59 18.46 -2.24
C TYR A 88 18.34 19.34 -2.28
N LEU A 89 18.19 20.29 -1.36
CA LEU A 89 17.06 21.21 -1.32
C LEU A 89 16.99 22.03 -2.63
N ALA A 90 18.10 22.62 -3.07
CA ALA A 90 18.15 23.39 -4.31
C ALA A 90 17.76 22.56 -5.54
N ARG A 91 18.25 21.32 -5.62
CA ARG A 91 17.89 20.39 -6.70
C ARG A 91 16.42 19.99 -6.65
N ARG A 92 15.92 19.60 -5.48
CA ARG A 92 14.56 19.08 -5.31
C ARG A 92 13.48 20.14 -5.47
N THR A 93 13.75 21.38 -5.10
CA THR A 93 12.85 22.53 -5.32
C THR A 93 12.88 23.04 -6.76
N GLY A 94 13.81 22.56 -7.60
CA GLY A 94 14.06 23.08 -8.94
C GLY A 94 14.84 24.40 -8.98
N CYS A 95 15.20 24.96 -7.81
CA CYS A 95 15.94 26.22 -7.73
C CYS A 95 17.33 26.12 -8.35
N ALA A 96 18.03 24.98 -8.22
CA ALA A 96 19.33 24.76 -8.85
C ALA A 96 19.26 24.89 -10.38
N ALA A 97 18.30 24.22 -11.00
CA ALA A 97 18.11 24.27 -12.45
C ALA A 97 17.68 25.66 -12.94
N ALA A 98 16.83 26.36 -12.16
CA ALA A 98 16.43 27.72 -12.47
C ALA A 98 17.62 28.70 -12.38
N THR A 99 18.51 28.53 -11.39
CA THR A 99 19.73 29.35 -11.23
C THR A 99 20.69 29.11 -12.39
N GLU A 100 20.95 27.85 -12.75
CA GLU A 100 21.80 27.49 -13.90
C GLU A 100 21.27 28.07 -15.22
N ALA A 101 19.95 27.99 -15.45
CA ALA A 101 19.31 28.55 -16.63
C ALA A 101 19.43 30.09 -16.67
N MET A 102 19.23 30.75 -15.54
CA MET A 102 19.37 32.21 -15.43
C MET A 102 20.82 32.67 -15.67
N GLU A 103 21.81 32.01 -15.08
CA GLU A 103 23.22 32.29 -15.26
C GLU A 103 23.67 32.06 -16.72
N SER A 104 23.31 30.94 -17.32
CA SER A 104 23.63 30.62 -18.71
C SER A 104 23.03 31.61 -19.70
N THR A 105 21.78 32.06 -19.47
CA THR A 105 21.13 33.05 -20.33
C THR A 105 21.71 34.46 -20.09
N ALA A 106 22.17 34.79 -18.87
CA ALA A 106 22.90 36.03 -18.56
C ALA A 106 24.25 36.11 -19.32
N GLU A 107 25.00 35.00 -19.39
CA GLU A 107 26.25 34.91 -20.18
C GLU A 107 25.97 35.10 -21.68
N ALA A 108 24.89 34.45 -22.21
CA ALA A 108 24.47 34.63 -23.59
C ALA A 108 24.09 36.09 -23.90
N LEU A 109 23.39 36.75 -22.97
CA LEU A 109 23.05 38.18 -23.08
C LEU A 109 24.31 39.05 -23.10
N GLY A 110 25.27 38.75 -22.22
CA GLY A 110 26.56 39.45 -22.17
C GLY A 110 27.41 39.30 -23.45
N SER A 111 27.25 38.20 -24.18
CA SER A 111 27.91 37.92 -25.47
C SER A 111 27.18 38.52 -26.68
N GLY A 112 25.97 39.10 -26.49
CA GLY A 112 25.17 39.68 -27.55
C GLY A 112 24.53 38.66 -28.50
N ALA A 113 24.24 37.46 -28.03
CA ALA A 113 23.60 36.43 -28.83
C ALA A 113 22.17 36.85 -29.26
N PRO A 114 21.73 36.54 -30.48
CA PRO A 114 20.39 36.89 -30.93
C PRO A 114 19.29 36.26 -30.06
N GLY A 115 18.31 37.08 -29.59
CA GLY A 115 17.20 36.65 -28.73
C GLY A 115 17.59 36.35 -27.28
N ALA A 116 18.81 36.69 -26.85
CA ALA A 116 19.30 36.47 -25.48
C ALA A 116 18.58 37.33 -24.44
N ASP A 117 18.07 38.47 -24.83
CA ASP A 117 17.27 39.38 -24.00
C ASP A 117 15.94 38.75 -23.56
N ASP A 118 15.19 38.19 -24.50
CA ASP A 118 13.94 37.48 -24.22
C ASP A 118 14.20 36.20 -23.42
N ALA A 119 15.26 35.44 -23.75
CA ALA A 119 15.63 34.23 -23.06
C ALA A 119 16.04 34.51 -21.59
N TYR A 120 16.83 35.55 -21.36
CA TYR A 120 17.20 35.97 -20.00
C TYR A 120 16.00 36.45 -19.19
N ALA A 121 15.12 37.27 -19.80
CA ALA A 121 13.92 37.75 -19.12
C ALA A 121 13.04 36.58 -18.65
N ALA A 122 12.82 35.57 -19.53
CA ALA A 122 12.05 34.37 -19.18
C ALA A 122 12.73 33.52 -18.10
N ALA A 123 14.04 33.31 -18.20
CA ALA A 123 14.81 32.58 -17.20
C ALA A 123 14.82 33.26 -15.83
N PHE A 124 14.96 34.59 -15.81
CA PHE A 124 14.93 35.41 -14.59
C PHE A 124 13.53 35.38 -13.94
N GLU A 125 12.47 35.50 -14.73
CA GLU A 125 11.09 35.35 -14.23
C GLU A 125 10.87 33.96 -13.60
N HIS A 126 11.34 32.91 -14.25
CA HIS A 126 11.25 31.55 -13.72
C HIS A 126 12.07 31.38 -12.43
N TRP A 127 13.30 31.94 -12.38
CA TRP A 127 14.16 31.91 -11.19
C TRP A 127 13.51 32.60 -9.99
N MET A 128 12.87 33.74 -10.21
CA MET A 128 12.10 34.45 -9.16
C MET A 128 10.87 33.66 -8.73
N ALA A 129 10.12 33.10 -9.69
CA ALA A 129 8.91 32.33 -9.43
C ALA A 129 9.19 31.01 -8.69
N SER A 130 10.29 30.34 -8.99
CA SER A 130 10.72 29.10 -8.29
C SER A 130 11.11 29.34 -6.83
N GLY A 131 11.42 30.60 -6.46
CA GLY A 131 11.91 30.96 -5.13
C GLY A 131 13.40 30.68 -4.92
N ALA A 132 14.15 30.60 -6.02
CA ALA A 132 15.61 30.42 -5.95
C ALA A 132 16.31 31.63 -5.25
N ALA A 133 15.77 32.82 -5.43
CA ALA A 133 16.33 34.07 -4.85
C ALA A 133 16.38 34.08 -3.31
N ASP A 134 15.48 33.34 -2.64
CA ASP A 134 15.34 33.37 -1.17
C ASP A 134 15.42 31.97 -0.52
N LEU A 135 15.85 30.96 -1.29
CA LEU A 135 15.91 29.56 -0.80
C LEU A 135 16.87 29.41 0.39
N GLU A 136 18.07 30.01 0.30
CA GLU A 136 19.10 29.93 1.34
C GLU A 136 18.61 30.53 2.66
N ASP A 137 17.83 31.62 2.62
CA ASP A 137 17.26 32.26 3.80
C ASP A 137 16.10 31.46 4.42
N ARG A 138 15.26 30.82 3.59
CA ARG A 138 14.09 30.05 4.04
C ARG A 138 14.44 28.65 4.53
N ALA A 139 15.45 28.01 3.94
CA ALA A 139 15.77 26.61 4.20
C ALA A 139 16.09 26.33 5.69
N PRO A 140 16.95 27.13 6.38
CA PRO A 140 17.25 26.90 7.79
C PRO A 140 16.02 27.01 8.70
N ALA A 141 15.15 27.97 8.45
CA ALA A 141 13.93 28.17 9.24
C ALA A 141 12.98 26.97 9.08
N THR A 142 12.75 26.53 7.83
CA THR A 142 11.90 25.36 7.54
C THR A 142 12.46 24.06 8.15
N LEU A 143 13.77 23.86 8.07
CA LEU A 143 14.44 22.71 8.70
C LEU A 143 14.30 22.74 10.23
N ALA A 144 14.47 23.91 10.84
CA ALA A 144 14.31 24.08 12.29
C ALA A 144 12.87 23.79 12.76
N GLU A 145 11.86 24.24 12.00
CA GLU A 145 10.45 23.90 12.25
C GLU A 145 10.19 22.39 12.20
N LEU A 146 10.93 21.66 11.38
CA LEU A 146 10.86 20.20 11.30
C LEU A 146 11.71 19.47 12.37
N GLY A 147 12.29 20.24 13.31
CA GLY A 147 13.14 19.70 14.36
C GLY A 147 14.46 19.13 13.82
N PHE A 148 14.95 19.66 12.71
CA PHE A 148 16.23 19.31 12.13
C PHE A 148 17.31 20.31 12.60
N THR A 149 18.36 19.81 13.23
CA THR A 149 19.37 20.64 13.92
C THR A 149 20.77 20.54 13.32
N LEU A 150 20.97 19.67 12.32
CA LEU A 150 22.27 19.53 11.67
C LEU A 150 22.51 20.68 10.68
N PRO A 151 23.79 21.07 10.44
CA PRO A 151 24.14 22.05 9.44
C PRO A 151 23.72 21.64 8.03
N THR A 152 23.39 22.60 7.16
CA THR A 152 22.96 22.35 5.78
C THR A 152 24.07 21.80 4.87
N GLU A 153 25.33 21.94 5.28
CA GLU A 153 26.51 21.37 4.64
C GLU A 153 26.69 19.87 4.91
N THR A 154 25.86 19.29 5.80
CA THR A 154 25.89 17.85 6.10
C THR A 154 25.53 17.04 4.86
N LEU A 155 26.27 15.95 4.62
CA LEU A 155 26.03 15.07 3.48
C LEU A 155 24.73 14.28 3.67
N MET A 156 23.94 14.16 2.61
CA MET A 156 22.71 13.36 2.61
C MET A 156 22.96 11.87 2.93
N THR A 157 24.13 11.36 2.57
CA THR A 157 24.53 9.96 2.87
C THR A 157 24.82 9.71 4.35
N ALA A 158 25.11 10.74 5.14
CA ALA A 158 25.36 10.65 6.59
C ALA A 158 24.06 10.65 7.43
N LEU A 159 22.91 10.93 6.80
CA LEU A 159 21.62 11.05 7.50
C LEU A 159 20.97 9.70 7.73
N SER A 160 20.29 9.56 8.88
CA SER A 160 19.35 8.45 9.11
C SER A 160 18.11 8.56 8.23
N GLY A 161 17.36 7.45 8.04
CA GLY A 161 16.11 7.46 7.24
C GLY A 161 15.13 8.55 7.66
N GLY A 162 14.83 8.67 8.96
CA GLY A 162 13.94 9.71 9.46
C GLY A 162 14.48 11.15 9.30
N GLN A 163 15.80 11.34 9.27
CA GLN A 163 16.40 12.66 8.96
C GLN A 163 16.25 12.98 7.48
N VAL A 164 16.45 12.01 6.58
CA VAL A 164 16.22 12.16 5.15
C VAL A 164 14.76 12.50 4.86
N ALA A 165 13.82 11.81 5.49
CA ALA A 165 12.38 12.10 5.35
C ALA A 165 12.05 13.55 5.74
N ARG A 166 12.63 14.07 6.83
CA ARG A 166 12.44 15.48 7.23
C ARG A 166 13.04 16.47 6.23
N VAL A 167 14.23 16.19 5.68
CA VAL A 167 14.84 17.03 4.64
C VAL A 167 14.01 16.99 3.36
N ALA A 168 13.48 15.83 2.98
CA ALA A 168 12.59 15.70 1.83
C ALA A 168 11.27 16.46 2.03
N LEU A 169 10.71 16.40 3.24
CA LEU A 169 9.56 17.22 3.60
C LEU A 169 9.90 18.72 3.57
N ALA A 170 11.09 19.13 4.04
CA ALA A 170 11.54 20.51 3.92
C ALA A 170 11.62 20.97 2.45
N ALA A 171 12.15 20.12 1.56
CA ALA A 171 12.19 20.41 0.12
C ALA A 171 10.78 20.64 -0.44
N LEU A 172 9.80 19.83 -0.01
CA LEU A 172 8.41 20.01 -0.42
C LEU A 172 7.81 21.32 0.09
N LEU A 173 8.00 21.64 1.37
CA LEU A 173 7.51 22.88 1.99
C LEU A 173 8.12 24.15 1.39
N LEU A 174 9.36 24.07 0.91
CA LEU A 174 10.09 25.16 0.27
C LEU A 174 9.72 25.34 -1.21
N SER A 175 9.08 24.34 -1.81
CA SER A 175 8.79 24.30 -3.24
C SER A 175 7.68 25.28 -3.65
N ARG A 176 7.80 25.84 -4.85
CA ARG A 176 6.81 26.73 -5.48
C ARG A 176 6.41 26.19 -6.84
N PHE A 177 5.77 25.01 -6.84
CA PHE A 177 5.32 24.33 -8.06
C PHE A 177 3.91 24.80 -8.49
N ASP A 178 3.63 24.75 -9.79
CA ASP A 178 2.29 25.00 -10.36
C ASP A 178 1.35 23.80 -10.16
N LEU A 179 1.92 22.59 -10.04
CA LEU A 179 1.24 21.34 -9.74
C LEU A 179 2.19 20.42 -8.97
N VAL A 180 1.68 19.67 -8.02
CA VAL A 180 2.48 18.82 -7.12
C VAL A 180 2.07 17.35 -7.24
N LEU A 181 3.06 16.49 -7.44
CA LEU A 181 2.90 15.03 -7.49
C LEU A 181 3.67 14.41 -6.33
N LEU A 182 2.98 13.65 -5.46
CA LEU A 182 3.55 13.05 -4.25
C LEU A 182 3.40 11.54 -4.28
N ASP A 183 4.51 10.80 -4.22
CA ASP A 183 4.51 9.35 -4.16
C ASP A 183 4.87 8.86 -2.76
N GLU A 184 3.86 8.40 -2.01
CA GLU A 184 3.97 7.94 -0.61
C GLU A 184 4.67 8.94 0.33
N PRO A 185 4.24 10.21 0.37
CA PRO A 185 4.91 11.25 1.17
C PRO A 185 4.74 11.06 2.68
N THR A 186 3.87 10.15 3.09
CA THR A 186 3.58 9.83 4.49
C THR A 186 4.56 8.82 5.09
N ASN A 187 5.33 8.09 4.26
CA ASN A 187 6.27 7.08 4.73
C ASN A 187 7.36 7.72 5.59
N ASP A 188 7.77 7.01 6.64
CA ASP A 188 8.84 7.41 7.58
C ASP A 188 8.58 8.72 8.35
N LEU A 189 7.39 9.34 8.24
CA LEU A 189 7.00 10.50 9.03
C LEU A 189 6.39 10.06 10.36
N ASP A 190 6.74 10.80 11.42
CA ASP A 190 6.04 10.71 12.69
C ASP A 190 4.76 11.58 12.68
N LEU A 191 3.93 11.47 13.73
CA LEU A 191 2.66 12.19 13.81
C LEU A 191 2.82 13.70 13.56
N ALA A 192 3.87 14.32 14.10
CA ALA A 192 4.11 15.75 13.90
C ALA A 192 4.47 16.07 12.44
N GLY A 193 5.23 15.19 11.78
CA GLY A 193 5.52 15.29 10.35
C GLY A 193 4.26 15.13 9.49
N LEU A 194 3.40 14.17 9.84
CA LEU A 194 2.11 13.96 9.16
C LEU A 194 1.19 15.17 9.29
N GLU A 195 1.04 15.76 10.49
CA GLU A 195 0.22 16.95 10.72
C GLU A 195 0.71 18.16 9.92
N ARG A 196 2.01 18.31 9.79
CA ARG A 196 2.61 19.37 8.95
C ARG A 196 2.36 19.14 7.47
N LEU A 197 2.51 17.89 7.00
CA LEU A 197 2.22 17.53 5.61
C LEU A 197 0.72 17.74 5.29
N GLU A 198 -0.19 17.37 6.20
CA GLU A 198 -1.63 17.63 6.09
C GLU A 198 -1.92 19.12 5.96
N SER A 199 -1.33 19.93 6.85
CA SER A 199 -1.49 21.38 6.85
C SER A 199 -0.95 22.01 5.57
N PHE A 200 0.20 21.53 5.09
CA PHE A 200 0.80 21.99 3.84
C PHE A 200 -0.10 21.67 2.65
N VAL A 201 -0.48 20.40 2.46
CA VAL A 201 -1.34 19.98 1.33
C VAL A 201 -2.66 20.75 1.34
N SER A 202 -3.28 20.94 2.51
CA SER A 202 -4.52 21.69 2.67
C SER A 202 -4.37 23.19 2.39
N SER A 203 -3.17 23.74 2.54
CA SER A 203 -2.88 25.17 2.26
C SER A 203 -2.61 25.45 0.79
N LEU A 204 -2.30 24.42 0.00
CA LEU A 204 -1.98 24.55 -1.42
C LEU A 204 -3.21 24.99 -2.21
N ARG A 205 -2.99 25.94 -3.11
CA ARG A 205 -3.99 26.38 -4.10
C ARG A 205 -3.74 25.81 -5.49
N THR A 206 -2.65 25.09 -5.64
CA THR A 206 -2.27 24.36 -6.84
C THR A 206 -2.95 23.00 -6.86
N GLY A 207 -3.01 22.34 -8.03
CA GLY A 207 -3.47 20.96 -8.13
C GLY A 207 -2.45 20.00 -7.49
N VAL A 208 -2.93 19.00 -6.78
CA VAL A 208 -2.12 17.96 -6.14
C VAL A 208 -2.61 16.58 -6.60
N VAL A 209 -1.67 15.71 -7.00
CA VAL A 209 -1.95 14.27 -7.15
C VAL A 209 -1.03 13.52 -6.21
N LEU A 210 -1.60 12.70 -5.35
CA LEU A 210 -0.83 11.97 -4.35
C LEU A 210 -1.18 10.49 -4.29
N VAL A 211 -0.17 9.68 -4.02
CA VAL A 211 -0.30 8.27 -3.65
C VAL A 211 -0.04 8.19 -2.16
N SER A 212 -0.92 7.59 -1.39
CA SER A 212 -0.68 7.29 0.03
C SER A 212 -1.45 6.07 0.47
N HIS A 213 -0.90 5.37 1.46
CA HIS A 213 -1.54 4.29 2.19
C HIS A 213 -2.03 4.72 3.60
N ASP A 214 -1.76 5.96 3.99
CA ASP A 214 -2.30 6.55 5.22
C ASP A 214 -3.76 6.99 5.00
N ARG A 215 -4.68 6.22 5.58
CA ARG A 215 -6.12 6.41 5.42
C ARG A 215 -6.63 7.71 6.06
N GLU A 216 -6.01 8.13 7.14
CA GLU A 216 -6.39 9.37 7.84
C GLU A 216 -5.91 10.59 7.05
N PHE A 217 -4.70 10.53 6.50
CA PHE A 217 -4.18 11.55 5.59
C PHE A 217 -5.06 11.69 4.34
N LEU A 218 -5.45 10.56 3.72
CA LEU A 218 -6.37 10.57 2.60
C LEU A 218 -7.72 11.19 2.98
N ALA A 219 -8.30 10.81 4.12
CA ALA A 219 -9.60 11.31 4.57
C ALA A 219 -9.61 12.82 4.82
N ARG A 220 -8.48 13.38 5.30
CA ARG A 220 -8.37 14.81 5.61
C ARG A 220 -8.03 15.68 4.42
N CYS A 221 -7.24 15.17 3.47
CA CYS A 221 -6.66 16.00 2.42
C CYS A 221 -7.34 15.82 1.06
N VAL A 222 -7.87 14.63 0.76
CA VAL A 222 -8.25 14.28 -0.61
C VAL A 222 -9.66 14.74 -0.94
N THR A 223 -9.82 15.35 -2.13
CA THR A 223 -11.12 15.78 -2.66
C THR A 223 -11.70 14.83 -3.70
N ARG A 224 -10.86 14.00 -4.34
CA ARG A 224 -11.23 13.02 -5.37
C ARG A 224 -10.28 11.82 -5.30
N ILE A 225 -10.77 10.64 -5.70
CA ILE A 225 -9.98 9.41 -5.71
C ILE A 225 -9.92 8.83 -7.12
N VAL A 226 -8.73 8.40 -7.53
CA VAL A 226 -8.49 7.55 -8.71
C VAL A 226 -8.08 6.17 -8.20
N GLU A 227 -8.94 5.17 -8.43
CA GLU A 227 -8.65 3.78 -8.09
C GLU A 227 -8.08 3.03 -9.30
N LEU A 228 -6.91 2.40 -9.12
CA LEU A 228 -6.31 1.50 -10.11
C LEU A 228 -6.56 0.05 -9.66
N ASP A 229 -7.55 -0.62 -10.28
CA ASP A 229 -7.83 -2.04 -10.00
C ASP A 229 -7.09 -2.94 -11.01
N LEU A 230 -5.91 -3.43 -10.58
CA LEU A 230 -5.09 -4.33 -11.37
C LEU A 230 -5.79 -5.68 -11.64
N ALA A 231 -6.67 -6.12 -10.74
CA ALA A 231 -7.30 -7.45 -10.83
C ALA A 231 -8.39 -7.50 -11.90
N GLN A 232 -9.11 -6.38 -12.07
CA GLN A 232 -10.15 -6.23 -13.11
C GLN A 232 -9.66 -5.44 -14.31
N ASN A 233 -8.42 -4.94 -14.27
CA ASN A 233 -7.84 -4.05 -15.28
C ASN A 233 -8.73 -2.82 -15.55
N GLN A 234 -9.34 -2.30 -14.48
CA GLN A 234 -10.26 -1.18 -14.51
C GLN A 234 -9.67 0.02 -13.78
N VAL A 235 -10.07 1.19 -14.21
CA VAL A 235 -9.78 2.46 -13.55
C VAL A 235 -11.11 3.13 -13.25
N ALA A 236 -11.25 3.60 -12.02
CA ALA A 236 -12.42 4.34 -11.60
C ALA A 236 -12.01 5.68 -10.97
N VAL A 237 -12.79 6.73 -11.25
CA VAL A 237 -12.63 8.05 -10.64
C VAL A 237 -13.86 8.31 -9.79
N TYR A 238 -13.62 8.59 -8.51
CA TYR A 238 -14.65 8.87 -7.53
C TYR A 238 -14.57 10.35 -7.13
N ASP A 239 -15.69 11.06 -7.24
CA ASP A 239 -15.83 12.41 -6.71
C ASP A 239 -16.14 12.36 -5.21
N GLY A 240 -15.52 13.27 -4.46
CA GLY A 240 -15.64 13.29 -2.99
C GLY A 240 -14.39 12.75 -2.28
N GLY A 241 -14.37 12.87 -0.94
CA GLY A 241 -13.25 12.46 -0.11
C GLY A 241 -13.15 10.94 0.05
N TYR A 242 -12.15 10.51 0.82
CA TYR A 242 -11.83 9.09 1.03
C TYR A 242 -12.99 8.28 1.64
N ASP A 243 -13.75 8.86 2.55
CA ASP A 243 -14.87 8.14 3.19
C ASP A 243 -16.03 7.94 2.20
N SER A 244 -16.34 8.93 1.34
CA SER A 244 -17.31 8.76 0.24
C SER A 244 -16.89 7.67 -0.75
N TYR A 245 -15.60 7.63 -1.08
CA TYR A 245 -15.03 6.56 -1.92
C TYR A 245 -15.25 5.17 -1.30
N LEU A 246 -15.01 5.01 0.01
CA LEU A 246 -15.24 3.72 0.69
C LEU A 246 -16.71 3.28 0.61
N GLU A 247 -17.66 4.21 0.80
CA GLU A 247 -19.09 3.94 0.70
C GLU A 247 -19.48 3.54 -0.73
N GLU A 248 -19.08 4.33 -1.74
CA GLU A 248 -19.38 4.05 -3.15
C GLU A 248 -18.76 2.72 -3.61
N ARG A 249 -17.52 2.46 -3.21
CA ARG A 249 -16.82 1.20 -3.47
C ARG A 249 -17.54 0.00 -2.86
N ALA A 250 -18.03 0.12 -1.62
CA ALA A 250 -18.80 -0.93 -0.96
C ALA A 250 -20.12 -1.21 -1.69
N ILE A 251 -20.82 -0.16 -2.15
CA ILE A 251 -22.05 -0.27 -2.94
C ILE A 251 -21.77 -0.93 -4.29
N ALA A 252 -20.75 -0.45 -5.01
CA ALA A 252 -20.38 -1.00 -6.33
C ALA A 252 -20.00 -2.49 -6.25
N ARG A 253 -19.27 -2.88 -5.22
CA ARG A 253 -18.90 -4.29 -4.97
C ARG A 253 -20.11 -5.16 -4.68
N ARG A 254 -21.04 -4.68 -3.87
CA ARG A 254 -22.28 -5.40 -3.57
C ARG A 254 -23.09 -5.61 -4.84
N HIS A 255 -23.29 -4.59 -5.66
CA HIS A 255 -23.99 -4.70 -6.94
C HIS A 255 -23.29 -5.65 -7.91
N ALA A 256 -21.96 -5.59 -8.00
CA ALA A 256 -21.20 -6.52 -8.83
C ALA A 256 -21.36 -7.97 -8.36
N ARG A 257 -21.41 -8.20 -7.04
CA ARG A 257 -21.65 -9.52 -6.46
C ARG A 257 -23.07 -10.03 -6.76
N GLU A 258 -24.07 -9.21 -6.54
CA GLU A 258 -25.47 -9.53 -6.86
C GLU A 258 -25.64 -9.87 -8.35
N ALA A 259 -25.05 -9.07 -9.24
CA ALA A 259 -25.09 -9.30 -10.68
C ALA A 259 -24.41 -10.63 -11.08
N TYR A 260 -23.27 -10.95 -10.45
CA TYR A 260 -22.58 -12.22 -10.68
C TYR A 260 -23.36 -13.41 -10.15
N ASP A 261 -23.93 -13.33 -8.96
CA ASP A 261 -24.73 -14.40 -8.36
C ASP A 261 -25.97 -14.67 -9.22
N GLU A 262 -26.68 -13.63 -9.71
CA GLU A 262 -27.76 -13.79 -10.68
C GLU A 262 -27.31 -14.44 -12.00
N PHE A 263 -26.16 -14.05 -12.53
CA PHE A 263 -25.59 -14.66 -13.73
C PHE A 263 -25.24 -16.14 -13.50
N ALA A 264 -24.57 -16.44 -12.38
CA ALA A 264 -24.20 -17.80 -12.01
C ALA A 264 -25.41 -18.71 -11.85
N ASP A 265 -26.47 -18.24 -11.17
CA ASP A 265 -27.72 -18.95 -10.99
C ASP A 265 -28.44 -19.21 -12.33
N LYS A 266 -28.55 -18.18 -13.18
CA LYS A 266 -29.14 -18.32 -14.53
C LYS A 266 -28.37 -19.33 -15.39
N LYS A 267 -27.04 -19.29 -15.33
CA LYS A 267 -26.15 -20.22 -16.04
C LYS A 267 -26.31 -21.64 -15.51
N ALA A 268 -26.30 -21.81 -14.18
CA ALA A 268 -26.48 -23.11 -13.53
C ALA A 268 -27.85 -23.74 -13.86
N ASP A 269 -28.93 -22.96 -13.82
CA ASP A 269 -30.28 -23.42 -14.17
C ASP A 269 -30.35 -23.88 -15.64
N LEU A 270 -29.82 -23.10 -16.59
CA LEU A 270 -29.77 -23.49 -18.00
C LEU A 270 -28.93 -24.76 -18.25
N VAL A 271 -27.77 -24.87 -17.58
CA VAL A 271 -26.91 -26.07 -17.66
C VAL A 271 -27.63 -27.29 -17.09
N SER A 272 -28.29 -27.17 -15.93
CA SER A 272 -29.06 -28.21 -15.30
C SER A 272 -30.22 -28.71 -16.19
N ARG A 273 -30.99 -27.77 -16.75
CA ARG A 273 -32.08 -28.08 -17.69
C ARG A 273 -31.56 -28.74 -18.97
N ALA A 274 -30.45 -28.29 -19.52
CA ALA A 274 -29.83 -28.90 -20.69
C ALA A 274 -29.35 -30.34 -20.38
N ARG A 275 -28.79 -30.60 -19.20
CA ARG A 275 -28.37 -31.92 -18.73
C ARG A 275 -29.57 -32.86 -18.58
N THR A 276 -30.59 -32.42 -17.85
CA THR A 276 -31.83 -33.20 -17.65
C THR A 276 -32.48 -33.55 -18.99
N GLN A 277 -32.54 -32.60 -19.94
CA GLN A 277 -33.09 -32.82 -21.27
C GLN A 277 -32.26 -33.82 -22.10
N ARG A 278 -30.93 -33.81 -21.97
CA ARG A 278 -30.04 -34.81 -22.59
C ARG A 278 -30.25 -36.19 -21.99
N GLU A 279 -30.38 -36.31 -20.67
CA GLU A 279 -30.62 -37.57 -19.96
C GLU A 279 -31.98 -38.19 -20.38
N TRP A 280 -33.04 -37.38 -20.46
CA TRP A 280 -34.35 -37.84 -20.93
C TRP A 280 -34.33 -38.27 -22.41
N SER A 281 -33.60 -37.51 -23.26
CA SER A 281 -33.42 -37.90 -24.66
C SER A 281 -32.72 -39.27 -24.78
N SER A 282 -31.67 -39.52 -24.00
CA SER A 282 -30.91 -40.76 -24.01
C SER A 282 -31.71 -41.96 -23.43
N GLN A 283 -32.49 -41.72 -22.36
CA GLN A 283 -33.40 -42.75 -21.80
C GLN A 283 -34.55 -43.06 -22.74
N GLY A 284 -35.13 -42.07 -23.42
CA GLY A 284 -36.19 -42.27 -24.43
C GLY A 284 -35.72 -43.15 -25.59
N VAL A 285 -34.50 -42.92 -26.08
CA VAL A 285 -33.88 -43.75 -27.12
C VAL A 285 -33.62 -45.19 -26.63
N ARG A 286 -33.08 -45.36 -25.43
CA ARG A 286 -32.86 -46.72 -24.84
C ARG A 286 -34.14 -47.49 -24.60
N ASN A 287 -35.21 -46.85 -24.14
CA ASN A 287 -36.50 -47.47 -23.91
C ASN A 287 -37.22 -47.82 -25.24
N ALA A 288 -37.06 -46.98 -26.29
CA ALA A 288 -37.58 -47.25 -27.62
C ALA A 288 -36.85 -48.45 -28.27
N MET A 289 -35.56 -48.65 -28.03
CA MET A 289 -34.78 -49.80 -28.50
C MET A 289 -35.14 -51.13 -27.77
N LYS A 290 -35.59 -51.08 -26.52
CA LYS A 290 -35.93 -52.21 -25.71
C LYS A 290 -37.37 -52.75 -25.96
N LYS A 291 -38.27 -51.94 -26.51
CA LYS A 291 -39.68 -52.29 -26.75
C LYS A 291 -39.97 -52.54 -28.23
N ASN A 292 -39.83 -53.75 -28.70
CA ASN A 292 -40.31 -54.39 -29.92
C ASN A 292 -39.44 -54.31 -31.20
N PRO A 293 -39.18 -55.48 -31.80
CA PRO A 293 -38.54 -55.64 -33.10
C PRO A 293 -39.47 -55.47 -34.30
N ASP A 294 -40.75 -55.09 -34.13
CA ASP A 294 -41.72 -55.07 -35.23
C ASP A 294 -41.72 -53.70 -35.98
N ASN A 295 -41.82 -53.80 -37.29
CA ASN A 295 -41.40 -52.88 -38.33
C ASN A 295 -42.44 -51.75 -38.62
N ASP A 296 -42.83 -50.95 -37.63
CA ASP A 296 -43.77 -49.82 -37.82
C ASP A 296 -43.08 -48.54 -38.17
N LYS A 297 -42.96 -48.19 -39.47
CA LYS A 297 -42.34 -46.98 -40.03
C LYS A 297 -42.93 -45.69 -39.46
N LEU A 298 -44.22 -45.65 -39.10
CA LEU A 298 -44.91 -44.52 -38.54
C LEU A 298 -44.45 -44.20 -37.12
N ARG A 299 -44.23 -45.20 -36.27
CA ARG A 299 -43.72 -45.04 -34.91
C ARG A 299 -42.24 -44.63 -34.87
N ARG A 300 -41.43 -45.15 -35.81
CA ARG A 300 -40.04 -44.68 -35.98
C ARG A 300 -39.99 -43.23 -36.37
N LYS A 301 -40.88 -42.74 -37.24
CA LYS A 301 -40.95 -41.36 -37.66
C LYS A 301 -41.35 -40.43 -36.51
N ALA A 302 -42.36 -40.81 -35.72
CA ALA A 302 -42.78 -40.06 -34.52
C ALA A 302 -41.72 -40.05 -33.41
N SER A 303 -40.97 -41.14 -33.22
CA SER A 303 -39.85 -41.21 -32.26
C SER A 303 -38.65 -40.32 -32.70
N ASN A 304 -38.34 -40.30 -34.00
CA ASN A 304 -37.30 -39.44 -34.56
C ASN A 304 -37.68 -37.97 -34.47
N GLU A 305 -38.92 -37.59 -34.79
CA GLU A 305 -39.41 -36.20 -34.66
C GLU A 305 -39.40 -35.74 -33.20
N SER A 306 -39.75 -36.62 -32.24
CA SER A 306 -39.66 -36.31 -30.81
C SER A 306 -38.20 -36.10 -30.37
N SER A 307 -37.28 -36.94 -30.83
CA SER A 307 -35.84 -36.85 -30.53
C SER A 307 -35.20 -35.57 -31.17
N GLU A 308 -35.61 -35.22 -32.39
CA GLU A 308 -35.14 -33.99 -33.05
C GLU A 308 -35.65 -32.75 -32.32
N LYS A 309 -36.92 -32.69 -31.90
CA LYS A 309 -37.44 -31.57 -31.09
C LYS A 309 -36.73 -31.43 -29.76
N GLN A 310 -36.34 -32.52 -29.13
CA GLN A 310 -35.56 -32.49 -27.87
C GLN A 310 -34.13 -32.02 -28.12
N ALA A 311 -33.47 -32.48 -29.18
CA ALA A 311 -32.15 -32.02 -29.59
C ALA A 311 -32.14 -30.51 -29.94
N GLN A 312 -33.23 -30.04 -30.59
CA GLN A 312 -33.40 -28.63 -30.89
C GLN A 312 -33.52 -27.77 -29.62
N LYS A 313 -34.26 -28.24 -28.59
CA LYS A 313 -34.34 -27.56 -27.29
C LYS A 313 -32.99 -27.46 -26.58
N VAL A 314 -32.19 -28.53 -26.62
CA VAL A 314 -30.83 -28.52 -26.06
C VAL A 314 -29.96 -27.51 -26.78
N ARG A 315 -29.95 -27.48 -28.13
CA ARG A 315 -29.22 -26.49 -28.92
C ARG A 315 -29.65 -25.05 -28.64
N GLN A 316 -30.95 -24.83 -28.41
CA GLN A 316 -31.47 -23.51 -28.02
C GLN A 316 -30.95 -23.10 -26.63
N MET A 317 -30.90 -24.01 -25.66
CA MET A 317 -30.34 -23.72 -24.32
C MET A 317 -28.83 -23.45 -24.40
N GLU A 318 -28.09 -24.23 -25.17
CA GLU A 318 -26.66 -24.01 -25.41
C GLU A 318 -26.40 -22.68 -26.10
N SER A 319 -27.26 -22.30 -27.07
CA SER A 319 -27.17 -20.98 -27.73
C SER A 319 -27.51 -19.84 -26.75
N ARG A 320 -28.46 -20.07 -25.80
CA ARG A 320 -28.76 -19.08 -24.76
C ARG A 320 -27.59 -18.93 -23.77
N ILE A 321 -26.96 -20.05 -23.38
CA ILE A 321 -25.76 -20.00 -22.52
C ILE A 321 -24.61 -19.21 -23.19
N LYS A 322 -24.40 -19.43 -24.50
CA LYS A 322 -23.39 -18.69 -25.28
C LYS A 322 -23.71 -17.20 -25.47
N ARG A 323 -24.98 -16.80 -25.33
CA ARG A 323 -25.44 -15.41 -25.46
C ARG A 323 -25.65 -14.71 -24.13
N LEU A 324 -25.45 -15.43 -22.99
CA LEU A 324 -25.40 -14.75 -21.71
C LEU A 324 -24.12 -13.88 -21.71
N ASP A 325 -24.32 -12.59 -21.50
CA ASP A 325 -23.21 -11.67 -21.27
C ASP A 325 -22.40 -12.22 -20.10
N GLU A 326 -21.12 -12.47 -20.35
CA GLU A 326 -20.24 -13.05 -19.35
C GLU A 326 -19.95 -11.98 -18.29
N VAL A 327 -20.53 -12.13 -17.11
CA VAL A 327 -20.24 -11.28 -15.96
C VAL A 327 -18.98 -11.81 -15.30
N ALA A 328 -17.94 -11.00 -15.23
CA ALA A 328 -16.71 -11.36 -14.54
C ALA A 328 -17.01 -11.63 -13.05
N GLU A 329 -16.45 -12.69 -12.51
CA GLU A 329 -16.57 -12.95 -11.07
C GLU A 329 -15.92 -11.81 -10.30
N PRO A 330 -16.66 -11.05 -9.47
CA PRO A 330 -16.06 -10.06 -8.62
C PRO A 330 -15.02 -10.77 -7.74
N ARG A 331 -13.88 -10.14 -7.57
CA ARG A 331 -12.83 -10.67 -6.71
C ARG A 331 -13.47 -10.98 -5.36
N LYS A 332 -13.45 -12.26 -4.96
CA LYS A 332 -13.72 -12.61 -3.57
C LYS A 332 -12.67 -11.88 -2.77
N GLU A 333 -13.11 -10.93 -1.96
CA GLU A 333 -12.24 -10.43 -0.92
C GLU A 333 -11.82 -11.66 -0.11
N TRP A 334 -10.53 -11.87 -0.13
CA TRP A 334 -9.98 -12.93 0.66
C TRP A 334 -10.00 -12.43 2.10
N VAL A 335 -10.96 -12.94 2.88
CA VAL A 335 -11.02 -12.68 4.31
C VAL A 335 -9.90 -13.48 4.93
N LEU A 336 -8.98 -12.79 5.57
CA LEU A 336 -7.90 -13.40 6.32
C LEU A 336 -8.53 -14.19 7.47
N GLN A 337 -8.61 -15.50 7.35
CA GLN A 337 -8.98 -16.37 8.47
C GLN A 337 -7.72 -16.58 9.35
N PHE A 338 -7.39 -15.57 10.10
CA PHE A 338 -6.28 -15.57 11.01
C PHE A 338 -6.75 -16.11 12.36
N GLU A 339 -6.60 -17.40 12.57
CA GLU A 339 -6.63 -17.99 13.89
C GLU A 339 -5.19 -18.29 14.27
N ILE A 340 -4.52 -17.41 15.01
CA ILE A 340 -3.27 -17.79 15.66
C ILE A 340 -3.65 -18.90 16.64
N ALA A 341 -3.22 -20.12 16.34
CA ALA A 341 -3.41 -21.23 17.26
C ALA A 341 -2.92 -20.80 18.65
N ALA A 342 -3.79 -20.94 19.65
CA ALA A 342 -3.48 -20.54 21.01
C ALA A 342 -2.14 -21.16 21.40
N ALA A 343 -1.12 -20.30 21.55
CA ALA A 343 0.18 -20.74 22.05
C ALA A 343 0.02 -21.34 23.44
N PRO A 344 0.92 -22.20 23.86
CA PRO A 344 0.96 -22.68 25.25
C PRO A 344 0.85 -21.48 26.19
N ARG A 345 0.09 -21.61 27.26
CA ARG A 345 -0.14 -20.52 28.22
C ARG A 345 1.20 -19.87 28.59
N SER A 346 1.34 -18.59 28.29
CA SER A 346 2.43 -17.74 28.75
C SER A 346 2.48 -17.70 30.29
N SER A 347 3.63 -17.40 30.85
CA SER A 347 3.72 -16.89 32.22
C SER A 347 2.77 -15.68 32.36
N THR A 348 2.17 -15.51 33.54
CA THR A 348 1.27 -14.38 33.83
C THR A 348 1.90 -13.03 33.51
N VAL A 349 3.22 -12.93 33.73
CA VAL A 349 4.06 -11.78 33.37
C VAL A 349 4.92 -12.17 32.17
N VAL A 350 4.78 -11.41 31.09
CA VAL A 350 5.53 -11.60 29.82
C VAL A 350 6.88 -10.93 29.89
N SER A 351 6.92 -9.66 30.33
CA SER A 351 8.16 -8.89 30.43
C SER A 351 8.06 -7.86 31.55
N THR A 352 9.17 -7.60 32.23
CA THR A 352 9.26 -6.58 33.27
C THR A 352 10.55 -5.78 33.11
N LEU A 353 10.41 -4.47 33.12
CA LEU A 353 11.51 -3.50 33.24
C LEU A 353 11.42 -2.86 34.62
N ASN A 354 12.54 -2.81 35.36
CA ASN A 354 12.63 -2.20 36.67
C ASN A 354 13.79 -1.19 36.69
N GLU A 355 13.44 0.11 36.74
CA GLU A 355 14.38 1.25 36.75
C GLU A 355 15.45 1.14 35.64
N VAL A 356 15.05 0.67 34.47
CA VAL A 356 15.96 0.41 33.35
C VAL A 356 16.40 1.72 32.72
N SER A 357 17.74 1.89 32.58
CA SER A 357 18.31 2.97 31.79
C SER A 357 19.40 2.45 30.85
N ILE A 358 19.55 3.09 29.71
CA ILE A 358 20.61 2.81 28.73
C ILE A 358 21.06 4.11 28.06
N THR A 359 22.38 4.24 27.84
CA THR A 359 22.99 5.40 27.17
C THR A 359 23.69 4.96 25.91
N ARG A 360 23.43 5.65 24.80
CA ARG A 360 24.05 5.43 23.48
C ARG A 360 24.50 6.79 22.91
N GLY A 361 25.81 7.06 23.00
CA GLY A 361 26.34 8.38 22.66
C GLY A 361 25.72 9.46 23.54
N GLU A 362 25.10 10.46 22.95
CA GLU A 362 24.41 11.56 23.66
C GLU A 362 22.98 11.20 24.07
N PHE A 363 22.41 10.10 23.54
CA PHE A 363 21.05 9.70 23.83
C PHE A 363 20.97 8.81 25.07
N THR A 364 20.13 9.21 26.04
CA THR A 364 19.83 8.44 27.25
C THR A 364 18.36 8.06 27.25
N PHE A 365 18.09 6.77 27.41
CA PHE A 365 16.76 6.21 27.58
C PHE A 365 16.55 5.77 29.03
N GLY A 366 15.42 6.14 29.60
CA GLY A 366 15.05 5.80 30.97
C GLY A 366 15.33 6.90 32.00
N PRO A 367 15.22 6.62 33.31
CA PRO A 367 14.81 5.33 33.90
C PRO A 367 13.33 4.98 33.59
N VAL A 368 13.09 3.70 33.29
CA VAL A 368 11.75 3.19 32.98
C VAL A 368 11.44 1.95 33.81
N SER A 369 10.27 1.93 34.44
CA SER A 369 9.68 0.75 35.05
C SER A 369 8.35 0.45 34.37
N ALA A 370 8.23 -0.72 33.76
CA ALA A 370 7.06 -1.15 33.01
C ALA A 370 6.88 -2.66 33.10
N GLN A 371 5.64 -3.13 33.00
CA GLN A 371 5.30 -4.54 32.99
C GLN A 371 4.33 -4.84 31.87
N VAL A 372 4.54 -5.95 31.18
CA VAL A 372 3.66 -6.53 30.17
C VAL A 372 3.17 -7.87 30.70
N ASN A 373 1.87 -8.07 30.78
CA ASN A 373 1.25 -9.31 31.21
C ASN A 373 0.75 -10.13 30.02
N ALA A 374 0.40 -11.38 30.26
CA ALA A 374 -0.21 -12.23 29.25
C ALA A 374 -1.56 -11.64 28.80
N GLY A 375 -1.71 -11.46 27.50
CA GLY A 375 -2.92 -10.88 26.90
C GLY A 375 -2.96 -9.36 26.87
N ASP A 376 -2.00 -8.64 27.46
CA ASP A 376 -1.93 -7.18 27.37
C ASP A 376 -1.73 -6.74 25.91
N ARG A 377 -2.49 -5.74 25.48
CA ARG A 377 -2.42 -5.17 24.14
C ARG A 377 -2.00 -3.71 24.23
N ILE A 378 -0.74 -3.44 23.90
CA ILE A 378 -0.11 -2.15 24.15
C ILE A 378 0.29 -1.48 22.84
N GLY A 379 -0.29 -0.30 22.58
CA GLY A 379 0.13 0.60 21.51
C GLY A 379 1.27 1.50 22.00
N ILE A 380 2.34 1.59 21.23
CA ILE A 380 3.52 2.41 21.55
C ILE A 380 3.64 3.52 20.50
N THR A 381 3.56 4.76 20.94
CA THR A 381 3.63 5.95 20.08
C THR A 381 4.78 6.87 20.49
N GLY A 382 5.10 7.84 19.66
CA GLY A 382 6.11 8.87 19.95
C GLY A 382 6.93 9.26 18.73
N PRO A 383 7.64 10.38 18.77
CA PRO A 383 8.44 10.88 17.65
C PRO A 383 9.49 9.90 17.15
N ASN A 384 9.95 10.09 15.93
CA ASN A 384 11.07 9.32 15.39
C ASN A 384 12.34 9.63 16.17
N GLY A 385 13.11 8.59 16.52
CA GLY A 385 14.30 8.71 17.36
C GLY A 385 14.02 8.84 18.87
N ALA A 386 12.76 8.83 19.32
CA ALA A 386 12.42 8.94 20.74
C ALA A 386 12.84 7.74 21.60
N GLY A 387 13.16 6.59 20.97
CA GLY A 387 13.57 5.36 21.69
C GLY A 387 12.53 4.24 21.66
N LYS A 388 11.52 4.27 20.78
CA LYS A 388 10.49 3.22 20.63
C LYS A 388 11.12 1.83 20.41
N SER A 389 11.97 1.69 19.40
CA SER A 389 12.67 0.42 19.11
C SER A 389 13.67 0.02 20.24
N THR A 390 14.22 1.00 20.98
CA THR A 390 15.03 0.71 22.17
C THR A 390 14.17 0.10 23.27
N LEU A 391 12.98 0.66 23.53
CA LEU A 391 12.01 0.10 24.48
C LEU A 391 11.64 -1.33 24.12
N LEU A 392 11.30 -1.59 22.83
CA LEU A 392 10.99 -2.95 22.37
C LEU A 392 12.16 -3.91 22.63
N LYS A 393 13.38 -3.56 22.23
CA LYS A 393 14.57 -4.41 22.43
C LYS A 393 14.86 -4.70 23.89
N LEU A 394 14.60 -3.76 24.79
CA LEU A 394 14.70 -3.95 26.24
C LEU A 394 13.62 -4.91 26.76
N LEU A 395 12.35 -4.73 26.34
CA LEU A 395 11.24 -5.61 26.71
C LEU A 395 11.43 -7.05 26.24
N LEU A 396 12.04 -7.22 25.06
CA LEU A 396 12.30 -8.54 24.45
C LEU A 396 13.59 -9.18 24.93
N GLY A 397 14.39 -8.46 25.75
CA GLY A 397 15.69 -8.96 26.20
C GLY A 397 16.78 -8.99 25.12
N HIS A 398 16.55 -8.35 23.97
CA HIS A 398 17.55 -8.23 22.89
C HIS A 398 18.62 -7.18 23.19
N LEU A 399 18.40 -6.36 24.21
CA LEU A 399 19.30 -5.32 24.65
C LEU A 399 19.43 -5.37 26.16
N ALA A 400 20.67 -5.47 26.64
CA ALA A 400 20.96 -5.40 28.08
C ALA A 400 20.96 -3.91 28.52
N PRO A 401 20.31 -3.56 29.64
CA PRO A 401 20.35 -2.21 30.19
C PRO A 401 21.70 -1.91 30.86
N ASP A 402 22.10 -0.65 30.91
CA ASP A 402 23.28 -0.18 31.63
C ASP A 402 22.99 -0.14 33.15
N SER A 403 21.73 0.14 33.53
CA SER A 403 21.29 0.07 34.95
C SER A 403 19.85 -0.43 35.04
N GLY A 404 19.44 -0.91 36.20
CA GLY A 404 18.17 -1.57 36.42
C GLY A 404 18.17 -3.03 35.99
N SER A 405 16.98 -3.60 35.79
CA SER A 405 16.85 -5.00 35.34
C SER A 405 15.70 -5.15 34.33
N ALA A 406 15.97 -5.92 33.28
CA ALA A 406 14.99 -6.34 32.31
C ALA A 406 14.84 -7.86 32.37
N THR A 407 13.62 -8.37 32.53
CA THR A 407 13.36 -9.81 32.63
C THR A 407 12.24 -10.22 31.69
N LEU A 408 12.45 -11.31 30.95
CA LEU A 408 11.46 -11.95 30.08
C LEU A 408 10.98 -13.25 30.72
N GLY A 409 9.68 -13.52 30.65
CA GLY A 409 9.08 -14.76 31.16
C GLY A 409 9.61 -15.99 30.44
N SER A 410 9.84 -17.09 31.19
CA SER A 410 10.51 -18.30 30.69
C SER A 410 9.71 -19.06 29.59
N SER A 411 8.40 -18.84 29.50
CA SER A 411 7.50 -19.49 28.52
C SER A 411 6.98 -18.53 27.44
N VAL A 412 7.69 -17.41 27.24
CA VAL A 412 7.30 -16.43 26.21
C VAL A 412 7.82 -16.87 24.85
N ALA A 413 6.90 -17.09 23.92
CA ALA A 413 7.19 -17.32 22.50
C ALA A 413 6.97 -16.01 21.74
N ILE A 414 8.09 -15.34 21.41
CA ILE A 414 8.08 -14.04 20.74
C ILE A 414 7.86 -14.24 19.24
N GLY A 415 6.99 -13.43 18.66
CA GLY A 415 6.81 -13.29 17.21
C GLY A 415 7.03 -11.86 16.77
N GLU A 416 8.12 -11.61 16.05
CA GLU A 416 8.43 -10.34 15.41
C GLU A 416 8.25 -10.48 13.90
N ILE A 417 7.49 -9.57 13.26
CA ILE A 417 7.24 -9.65 11.82
C ILE A 417 8.53 -9.51 11.00
N ASP A 418 9.41 -8.59 11.38
CA ASP A 418 10.67 -8.40 10.65
C ASP A 418 11.60 -9.61 10.79
N GLN A 419 11.65 -10.19 11.98
CA GLN A 419 12.39 -11.42 12.21
C GLN A 419 11.74 -12.60 11.46
N ALA A 420 10.41 -12.68 11.42
CA ALA A 420 9.71 -13.71 10.64
C ALA A 420 9.99 -13.58 9.14
N ARG A 421 10.09 -12.35 8.61
CA ARG A 421 10.49 -12.10 7.22
C ARG A 421 11.94 -12.53 6.96
N SER A 422 12.86 -12.23 7.87
CA SER A 422 14.29 -12.60 7.75
C SER A 422 14.56 -14.10 7.84
N HIS A 423 13.62 -14.87 8.40
CA HIS A 423 13.71 -16.34 8.44
C HIS A 423 13.33 -17.00 7.10
N LEU A 424 12.75 -16.26 6.19
CA LEU A 424 12.46 -16.70 4.83
C LEU A 424 13.60 -16.22 3.93
N ASP A 425 14.49 -17.14 3.57
CA ASP A 425 15.61 -16.84 2.67
C ASP A 425 15.11 -16.30 1.33
N GLU A 426 15.62 -15.15 0.92
CA GLU A 426 15.19 -14.45 -0.29
C GLU A 426 15.41 -15.25 -1.58
N ASP A 427 16.41 -16.12 -1.61
CA ASP A 427 16.78 -16.96 -2.74
C ASP A 427 16.08 -18.33 -2.77
N THR A 428 15.21 -18.60 -1.79
CA THR A 428 14.45 -19.85 -1.68
C THR A 428 13.00 -19.64 -2.10
N ALA A 429 12.36 -20.66 -2.70
CA ALA A 429 10.92 -20.62 -2.95
C ALA A 429 10.15 -20.52 -1.62
N LEU A 430 9.11 -19.67 -1.57
CA LEU A 430 8.38 -19.42 -0.34
C LEU A 430 7.90 -20.70 0.35
N GLY A 431 7.35 -21.66 -0.40
CA GLY A 431 6.86 -22.94 0.13
C GLY A 431 7.97 -23.74 0.81
N ASP A 432 9.12 -23.85 0.16
CA ASP A 432 10.27 -24.60 0.67
C ASP A 432 10.88 -23.91 1.89
N GLY A 433 11.05 -22.58 1.84
CA GLY A 433 11.52 -21.77 2.97
C GLY A 433 10.58 -21.86 4.17
N PHE A 434 9.28 -21.88 3.93
CA PHE A 434 8.27 -22.02 4.98
C PHE A 434 8.33 -23.42 5.62
N GLU A 435 8.44 -24.50 4.84
CA GLU A 435 8.59 -25.87 5.33
C GLU A 435 9.87 -26.03 6.19
N LEU A 436 10.98 -25.40 5.78
CA LEU A 436 12.22 -25.38 6.56
C LEU A 436 12.07 -24.62 7.89
N ALA A 437 11.31 -23.53 7.89
CA ALA A 437 11.10 -22.69 9.06
C ALA A 437 10.14 -23.31 10.10
N VAL A 438 9.30 -24.29 9.68
CA VAL A 438 8.31 -24.98 10.53
C VAL A 438 8.36 -26.50 10.29
N PRO A 439 9.46 -27.18 10.67
CA PRO A 439 9.68 -28.61 10.36
C PRO A 439 8.68 -29.58 11.02
N GLN A 440 7.92 -29.10 12.02
CA GLN A 440 6.86 -29.87 12.68
C GLN A 440 5.56 -29.94 11.88
N MET A 441 5.38 -29.09 10.85
CA MET A 441 4.21 -29.02 10.00
C MET A 441 4.45 -29.84 8.72
N ASN A 442 3.46 -30.61 8.28
CA ASN A 442 3.61 -31.32 7.01
C ASN A 442 3.43 -30.37 5.80
N PRO A 443 4.00 -30.71 4.62
CA PRO A 443 3.94 -29.83 3.44
C PRO A 443 2.53 -29.46 2.97
N ALA A 444 1.55 -30.32 3.17
CA ALA A 444 0.16 -30.04 2.79
C ALA A 444 -0.50 -29.03 3.74
N GLU A 445 -0.20 -29.13 5.05
CA GLU A 445 -0.64 -28.16 6.05
C GLU A 445 0.02 -26.81 5.83
N ALA A 446 1.32 -26.77 5.54
CA ALA A 446 2.05 -25.55 5.23
C ALA A 446 1.44 -24.82 4.03
N ARG A 447 1.16 -25.54 2.93
CA ARG A 447 0.50 -24.96 1.75
C ARG A 447 -0.93 -24.49 2.04
N THR A 448 -1.67 -25.25 2.84
CA THR A 448 -3.02 -24.88 3.25
C THR A 448 -3.00 -23.61 4.10
N LEU A 449 -2.01 -23.49 5.01
CA LEU A 449 -1.84 -22.29 5.82
C LEU A 449 -1.46 -21.10 4.96
N LEU A 450 -0.47 -21.21 4.07
CA LEU A 450 -0.12 -20.16 3.12
C LEU A 450 -1.33 -19.73 2.27
N ALA A 451 -2.16 -20.67 1.82
CA ALA A 451 -3.39 -20.36 1.09
C ALA A 451 -4.42 -19.62 1.93
N LYS A 452 -4.53 -19.91 3.25
CA LYS A 452 -5.35 -19.14 4.20
C LYS A 452 -4.87 -17.68 4.34
N PHE A 453 -3.60 -17.42 4.11
CA PHE A 453 -3.02 -16.06 4.04
C PHE A 453 -3.01 -15.46 2.63
N GLY A 454 -3.80 -16.02 1.68
CA GLY A 454 -3.94 -15.53 0.31
C GLY A 454 -2.73 -15.75 -0.58
N LEU A 455 -1.80 -16.58 -0.13
CA LEU A 455 -0.62 -16.98 -0.89
C LEU A 455 -0.95 -18.23 -1.70
N LYS A 456 -1.30 -18.04 -2.96
CA LYS A 456 -1.69 -19.11 -3.90
C LYS A 456 -0.50 -19.99 -4.29
N ALA A 457 -0.75 -21.10 -4.97
CA ALA A 457 0.28 -22.05 -5.36
C ALA A 457 1.45 -21.43 -6.17
N HIS A 458 1.16 -20.42 -7.03
CA HIS A 458 2.21 -19.76 -7.80
C HIS A 458 3.12 -18.88 -6.91
N GLN A 459 2.56 -18.19 -5.90
CA GLN A 459 3.36 -17.42 -4.94
C GLN A 459 4.17 -18.34 -4.02
N ALA A 460 3.60 -19.46 -3.61
CA ALA A 460 4.33 -20.48 -2.85
C ALA A 460 5.53 -21.06 -3.64
N ALA A 461 5.45 -21.09 -4.98
CA ALA A 461 6.52 -21.53 -5.86
C ALA A 461 7.49 -20.40 -6.28
N SER A 462 7.17 -19.13 -6.00
CA SER A 462 8.03 -17.98 -6.30
C SER A 462 9.13 -17.83 -5.26
N LEU A 463 10.27 -17.25 -5.67
CA LEU A 463 11.32 -16.86 -4.73
C LEU A 463 10.81 -15.77 -3.79
N VAL A 464 11.24 -15.78 -2.54
CA VAL A 464 10.79 -14.81 -1.53
C VAL A 464 11.10 -13.36 -1.95
N ARG A 465 12.22 -13.12 -2.62
CA ARG A 465 12.60 -11.80 -3.16
C ARG A 465 11.64 -11.28 -4.24
N ASP A 466 10.97 -12.18 -4.98
CA ASP A 466 10.05 -11.81 -6.06
C ASP A 466 8.62 -11.51 -5.56
N LEU A 467 8.37 -11.73 -4.26
CA LEU A 467 7.10 -11.42 -3.62
C LEU A 467 7.00 -9.91 -3.35
N SER A 468 5.79 -9.37 -3.51
CA SER A 468 5.50 -8.00 -3.08
C SER A 468 5.67 -7.85 -1.55
N PRO A 469 5.90 -6.62 -1.04
CA PRO A 469 5.98 -6.38 0.40
C PRO A 469 4.76 -6.91 1.18
N GLY A 470 3.54 -6.73 0.66
CA GLY A 470 2.32 -7.28 1.26
C GLY A 470 2.28 -8.81 1.29
N GLU A 471 2.76 -9.48 0.24
CA GLU A 471 2.87 -10.95 0.21
C GLU A 471 3.90 -11.45 1.22
N ARG A 472 5.04 -10.77 1.34
CA ARG A 472 6.06 -11.09 2.37
C ARG A 472 5.51 -10.90 3.78
N THR A 473 4.72 -9.87 4.02
CA THR A 473 4.07 -9.66 5.33
C THR A 473 3.09 -10.78 5.64
N ARG A 474 2.24 -11.18 4.68
CA ARG A 474 1.32 -12.31 4.88
C ARG A 474 2.05 -13.63 5.11
N ALA A 475 3.16 -13.87 4.43
CA ALA A 475 4.01 -15.03 4.67
C ALA A 475 4.61 -15.02 6.09
N GLY A 476 5.08 -13.86 6.55
CA GLY A 476 5.56 -13.66 7.92
C GLY A 476 4.48 -13.94 8.97
N LEU A 477 3.27 -13.41 8.77
CA LEU A 477 2.13 -13.66 9.65
C LEU A 477 1.75 -15.15 9.68
N ALA A 478 1.72 -15.82 8.52
CA ALA A 478 1.50 -17.26 8.44
C ALA A 478 2.56 -18.04 9.22
N LEU A 479 3.83 -17.62 9.13
CA LEU A 479 4.93 -18.24 9.88
C LEU A 479 4.77 -18.05 11.39
N LEU A 480 4.36 -16.86 11.83
CA LEU A 480 4.10 -16.58 13.24
C LEU A 480 2.93 -17.43 13.78
N GLN A 481 1.87 -17.59 12.98
CA GLN A 481 0.77 -18.50 13.31
C GLN A 481 1.26 -19.95 13.46
N ALA A 482 2.05 -20.44 12.52
CA ALA A 482 2.57 -21.81 12.55
C ALA A 482 3.46 -22.09 13.75
N ARG A 483 4.17 -21.07 14.26
CA ARG A 483 5.04 -21.14 15.44
C ARG A 483 4.30 -21.03 16.77
N GLY A 484 3.02 -20.63 16.76
CA GLY A 484 2.21 -20.52 17.97
C GLY A 484 2.77 -19.49 18.96
N VAL A 485 2.96 -18.25 18.50
CA VAL A 485 3.51 -17.15 19.32
C VAL A 485 2.49 -16.65 20.36
N ASN A 486 2.94 -16.31 21.56
CA ASN A 486 2.11 -15.76 22.64
C ASN A 486 2.42 -14.29 22.99
N LEU A 487 3.50 -13.74 22.41
CA LEU A 487 3.80 -12.31 22.37
C LEU A 487 4.05 -11.90 20.92
N LEU A 488 3.14 -11.12 20.36
CA LEU A 488 3.28 -10.56 19.02
C LEU A 488 3.84 -9.15 19.09
N VAL A 489 4.91 -8.89 18.35
CA VAL A 489 5.59 -7.58 18.31
C VAL A 489 5.60 -7.08 16.88
N LEU A 490 5.06 -5.88 16.71
CA LEU A 490 4.93 -5.21 15.42
C LEU A 490 5.57 -3.83 15.52
N ASP A 491 6.62 -3.60 14.76
CA ASP A 491 7.28 -2.29 14.63
C ASP A 491 6.97 -1.73 13.24
N GLU A 492 6.15 -0.68 13.19
CA GLU A 492 5.64 -0.02 11.97
C GLU A 492 5.13 -1.01 10.90
N PRO A 493 4.15 -1.88 11.24
CA PRO A 493 3.76 -2.98 10.36
C PRO A 493 3.02 -2.53 9.09
N THR A 494 2.47 -1.33 9.06
CA THR A 494 1.73 -0.76 7.92
C THR A 494 2.64 -0.20 6.84
N ASN A 495 3.92 0.04 7.15
CA ASN A 495 4.87 0.52 6.16
C ASN A 495 4.96 -0.42 4.96
N HIS A 496 4.82 0.12 3.76
CA HIS A 496 4.83 -0.59 2.48
C HIS A 496 3.67 -1.58 2.26
N LEU A 497 2.64 -1.60 3.12
CA LEU A 497 1.42 -2.35 2.88
C LEU A 497 0.43 -1.51 2.06
N ASP A 498 -0.28 -2.16 1.13
CA ASP A 498 -1.42 -1.53 0.46
C ASP A 498 -2.68 -1.55 1.37
N LEU A 499 -3.64 -0.69 1.06
CA LEU A 499 -4.86 -0.55 1.86
C LEU A 499 -5.57 -1.89 2.16
N PRO A 500 -5.74 -2.81 1.18
CA PRO A 500 -6.31 -4.12 1.47
C PRO A 500 -5.48 -4.98 2.44
N ALA A 501 -4.15 -4.86 2.41
CA ALA A 501 -3.28 -5.60 3.32
C ALA A 501 -3.32 -5.02 4.74
N ILE A 502 -3.49 -3.69 4.87
CA ILE A 502 -3.68 -3.04 6.18
C ILE A 502 -5.01 -3.48 6.81
N GLU A 503 -6.13 -3.48 6.04
CA GLU A 503 -7.43 -3.96 6.51
C GLU A 503 -7.35 -5.41 7.00
N GLN A 504 -6.66 -6.28 6.26
CA GLN A 504 -6.43 -7.67 6.66
C GLN A 504 -5.57 -7.81 7.92
N LEU A 505 -4.56 -6.95 8.08
CA LEU A 505 -3.75 -6.91 9.30
C LEU A 505 -4.60 -6.52 10.52
N GLU A 506 -5.49 -5.54 10.38
CA GLU A 506 -6.42 -5.13 11.45
C GLU A 506 -7.32 -6.29 11.89
N GLU A 507 -7.95 -6.99 10.94
CA GLU A 507 -8.77 -8.17 11.25
C GLU A 507 -7.97 -9.26 11.95
N ALA A 508 -6.73 -9.49 11.50
CA ALA A 508 -5.83 -10.45 12.11
C ALA A 508 -5.49 -10.07 13.55
N LEU A 509 -5.15 -8.81 13.77
CA LEU A 509 -4.81 -8.32 15.10
C LEU A 509 -6.02 -8.39 16.04
N GLU A 510 -7.22 -8.09 15.57
CA GLU A 510 -8.43 -8.15 16.40
C GLU A 510 -8.74 -9.58 16.86
N SER A 511 -8.48 -10.58 16.02
CA SER A 511 -8.68 -12.00 16.36
C SER A 511 -7.58 -12.60 17.24
N TYR A 512 -6.45 -11.91 17.42
CA TYR A 512 -5.33 -12.40 18.22
C TYR A 512 -5.58 -12.24 19.73
N GLU A 513 -5.50 -13.33 20.49
CA GLU A 513 -5.74 -13.37 21.94
C GLU A 513 -4.47 -13.27 22.80
N GLY A 514 -3.28 -13.34 22.21
CA GLY A 514 -2.00 -13.22 22.92
C GLY A 514 -1.64 -11.78 23.28
N ALA A 515 -0.51 -11.60 23.94
CA ALA A 515 0.03 -10.28 24.23
C ALA A 515 0.50 -9.59 22.92
N LEU A 516 0.19 -8.30 22.76
CA LEU A 516 0.52 -7.49 21.59
C LEU A 516 1.31 -6.26 21.99
N LEU A 517 2.46 -6.05 21.36
CA LEU A 517 3.19 -4.78 21.38
C LEU A 517 3.17 -4.20 19.95
N LEU A 518 2.48 -3.09 19.79
CA LEU A 518 2.28 -2.44 18.48
C LEU A 518 2.92 -1.05 18.50
N VAL A 519 4.00 -0.87 17.75
CA VAL A 519 4.55 0.46 17.46
C VAL A 519 4.02 0.89 16.11
N THR A 520 3.33 2.03 16.05
CA THR A 520 2.84 2.56 14.78
C THR A 520 2.51 4.04 14.87
N HIS A 521 2.57 4.70 13.72
CA HIS A 521 2.08 6.05 13.48
C HIS A 521 0.72 6.06 12.76
N ASP A 522 0.20 4.90 12.33
CA ASP A 522 -1.13 4.77 11.73
C ASP A 522 -2.22 4.98 12.78
N ARG A 523 -2.88 6.14 12.71
CA ARG A 523 -3.94 6.55 13.66
C ARG A 523 -5.14 5.61 13.59
N ARG A 524 -5.57 5.22 12.38
CA ARG A 524 -6.72 4.31 12.20
C ARG A 524 -6.42 2.91 12.73
N LEU A 525 -5.20 2.42 12.54
CA LEU A 525 -4.79 1.14 13.13
C LEU A 525 -4.84 1.18 14.67
N LEU A 526 -4.36 2.28 15.28
CA LEU A 526 -4.43 2.47 16.74
C LEU A 526 -5.86 2.58 17.28
N ASP A 527 -6.80 3.06 16.47
CA ASP A 527 -8.21 3.22 16.88
C ASP A 527 -9.06 1.98 16.56
N ASN A 528 -8.74 1.25 15.49
CA ASN A 528 -9.49 0.07 15.06
C ASN A 528 -9.07 -1.20 15.81
N VAL A 529 -7.81 -1.30 16.26
CA VAL A 529 -7.32 -2.45 17.01
C VAL A 529 -7.57 -2.25 18.50
N ARG A 530 -8.18 -3.25 19.15
CA ARG A 530 -8.37 -3.24 20.60
C ARG A 530 -7.02 -3.12 21.31
N LEU A 531 -6.81 -2.05 22.06
CA LEU A 531 -5.62 -1.79 22.87
C LEU A 531 -6.06 -1.53 24.32
N ASP A 532 -5.38 -2.18 25.28
CA ASP A 532 -5.65 -2.01 26.71
C ASP A 532 -4.87 -0.81 27.28
N ALA A 533 -3.74 -0.48 26.65
CA ALA A 533 -2.90 0.66 27.05
C ALA A 533 -2.23 1.33 25.84
N ARG A 534 -1.96 2.62 25.97
CA ARG A 534 -1.12 3.39 25.05
C ARG A 534 0.06 3.97 25.79
N TRP A 535 1.26 3.59 25.38
CA TRP A 535 2.50 4.13 25.92
C TRP A 535 3.07 5.18 24.99
N HIS A 536 3.46 6.31 25.53
CA HIS A 536 4.05 7.39 24.75
C HIS A 536 5.53 7.54 25.11
N VAL A 537 6.39 7.42 24.09
CA VAL A 537 7.86 7.55 24.22
C VAL A 537 8.28 8.90 23.68
N GLU A 538 8.91 9.73 24.52
CA GLU A 538 9.38 11.06 24.15
C GLU A 538 10.75 11.34 24.80
N ALA A 539 11.74 11.68 23.99
CA ALA A 539 13.10 12.01 24.44
C ALA A 539 13.67 10.99 25.45
N GLY A 540 13.55 9.69 25.17
CA GLY A 540 14.03 8.61 26.03
C GLY A 540 13.20 8.33 27.28
N LYS A 541 12.09 9.01 27.50
CA LYS A 541 11.16 8.80 28.62
C LYS A 541 9.90 8.10 28.14
N VAL A 542 9.32 7.25 28.97
CA VAL A 542 8.07 6.52 28.67
C VAL A 542 6.98 6.99 29.63
N ARG A 543 5.86 7.45 29.05
CA ARG A 543 4.62 7.70 29.79
C ARG A 543 3.69 6.50 29.57
N LEU A 544 3.41 5.78 30.63
CA LEU A 544 2.50 4.64 30.62
C LEU A 544 1.06 5.16 30.76
N GLY A 545 0.24 5.02 29.71
CA GLY A 545 -1.17 5.34 29.71
C GLY A 545 -2.01 4.06 29.72
N ILE A 546 -3.08 4.04 30.51
CA ILE A 546 -4.11 2.99 30.47
C ILE A 546 -5.28 3.58 29.68
N ASN A 547 -5.77 2.86 28.68
CA ASN A 547 -7.03 3.25 28.03
C ASN A 547 -8.16 3.03 29.03
N SER A 548 -8.84 4.11 29.40
CA SER A 548 -10.03 4.08 30.28
C SER A 548 -11.27 3.69 29.48
#